data_0048e0dd4d151f5b62796015a6af60a5
#
_entry.id   0048e0dd4d151f5b62796015a6af60a5
#
_cell.length_a   1.000
_cell.length_b   1.000
_cell.length_c   1.000
_cell.angle_alpha   90.00
_cell.angle_beta   90.00
_cell.angle_gamma   90.00
#
_symmetry.space_group_name_H-M   'P 1'
#
loop_
_entity.id
_entity.type
_entity.pdbx_description
1 polymer ?
#
loop_
_entity_poly.entity_id
_entity_poly.type
_entity_poly.pdbx_seq_one_letter_code
_entity_poly.pdbx_strand_id
1 'polypeptide(L)'
;VSYSLPSSNQLGQFVLAELGRVTPLHKRTVQKAAFVVLKRPDVPSILIEAGFISNPREARRLTQFEHQEKLSRAIADGVEKFFRQNPPINTLLRHADETKKYLVVRGDTLSEISARFGVSVRAIRRANKLNNNTIRVGQSLIIPPMSR
;
A
#
# COMPACT_ATOMS: atom_id res chain seq x y z
N VAL A 1 17.57 -8.57 2.90
CA VAL A 1 16.88 -8.97 1.66
C VAL A 1 17.31 -7.98 0.59
N SER A 2 18.15 -8.42 -0.36
CA SER A 2 18.55 -7.57 -1.48
C SER A 2 17.35 -7.38 -2.41
N TYR A 3 16.87 -6.16 -2.56
CA TYR A 3 15.90 -5.83 -3.60
C TYR A 3 16.62 -5.89 -4.94
N SER A 4 16.30 -6.88 -5.70
CA SER A 4 16.91 -7.11 -7.00
C SER A 4 16.19 -6.31 -8.10
N LEU A 5 16.79 -6.22 -9.27
CA LEU A 5 16.15 -5.74 -10.50
C LEU A 5 14.71 -6.26 -10.72
N PRO A 6 14.33 -7.50 -10.33
CA PRO A 6 12.96 -7.98 -10.38
C PRO A 6 11.97 -7.15 -9.58
N SER A 7 12.30 -6.71 -8.35
CA SER A 7 11.40 -5.91 -7.50
C SER A 7 11.17 -4.51 -8.08
N SER A 8 12.22 -3.87 -8.61
CA SER A 8 12.10 -2.58 -9.31
C SER A 8 11.24 -2.69 -10.57
N ASN A 9 11.41 -3.76 -11.35
CA ASN A 9 10.58 -4.00 -12.53
C ASN A 9 9.12 -4.23 -12.14
N GLN A 10 8.85 -5.00 -11.09
CA GLN A 10 7.51 -5.24 -10.60
C GLN A 10 6.87 -3.94 -10.08
N LEU A 11 7.58 -3.12 -9.30
CA LEU A 11 7.11 -1.80 -8.87
C LEU A 11 6.74 -0.94 -10.09
N GLY A 12 7.62 -0.90 -11.10
CA GLY A 12 7.36 -0.18 -12.34
C GLY A 12 6.11 -0.64 -13.06
N GLN A 13 5.83 -1.95 -13.10
CA GLN A 13 4.61 -2.50 -13.71
C GLN A 13 3.34 -2.03 -12.99
N PHE A 14 3.32 -2.03 -11.65
CA PHE A 14 2.18 -1.52 -10.88
C PHE A 14 1.93 -0.05 -11.15
N VAL A 15 2.97 0.78 -11.10
CA VAL A 15 2.87 2.22 -11.34
C VAL A 15 2.44 2.50 -12.79
N LEU A 16 3.01 1.80 -13.77
CA LEU A 16 2.66 1.97 -15.18
C LEU A 16 1.20 1.60 -15.45
N ALA A 17 0.68 0.55 -14.80
CA ALA A 17 -0.71 0.13 -14.94
C ALA A 17 -1.68 1.22 -14.43
N GLU A 18 -1.38 1.87 -13.30
CA GLU A 18 -2.21 2.96 -12.77
C GLU A 18 -2.09 4.23 -13.61
N LEU A 19 -0.89 4.59 -14.06
CA LEU A 19 -0.68 5.72 -14.96
C LEU A 19 -1.45 5.56 -16.27
N GLY A 20 -1.51 4.35 -16.82
CA GLY A 20 -2.26 4.05 -18.05
C GLY A 20 -3.76 4.26 -17.95
N ARG A 21 -4.32 4.37 -16.74
CA ARG A 21 -5.74 4.69 -16.48
C ARG A 21 -6.03 6.20 -16.56
N VAL A 22 -5.02 7.03 -16.35
CA VAL A 22 -5.19 8.49 -16.21
C VAL A 22 -4.53 9.29 -17.32
N THR A 23 -3.58 8.70 -18.05
CA THR A 23 -2.90 9.38 -19.16
C THR A 23 -2.50 8.36 -20.26
N PRO A 24 -2.45 8.78 -21.54
CA PRO A 24 -1.86 7.96 -22.60
C PRO A 24 -0.39 7.68 -22.32
N LEU A 25 0.00 6.41 -22.43
CA LEU A 25 1.37 5.97 -22.20
C LEU A 25 2.18 6.00 -23.50
N HIS A 26 3.40 6.55 -23.48
CA HIS A 26 4.36 6.48 -24.58
C HIS A 26 4.91 5.06 -24.76
N LYS A 27 5.12 4.33 -23.66
CA LYS A 27 5.50 2.93 -23.64
C LYS A 27 4.54 2.17 -22.72
N ARG A 28 4.11 1.00 -23.17
CA ARG A 28 3.20 0.12 -22.41
C ARG A 28 3.93 -0.91 -21.54
N THR A 29 5.25 -0.89 -21.56
CA THR A 29 6.10 -1.79 -20.80
C THR A 29 7.20 -1.01 -20.09
N VAL A 30 7.57 -1.49 -18.91
CA VAL A 30 8.71 -0.96 -18.16
C VAL A 30 9.99 -1.18 -18.95
N GLN A 31 10.78 -0.11 -19.14
CA GLN A 31 12.05 -0.16 -19.81
C GLN A 31 13.18 -0.37 -18.79
N LYS A 32 14.15 -1.19 -19.14
CA LYS A 32 15.37 -1.38 -18.33
C LYS A 32 16.42 -0.38 -18.78
N ALA A 33 16.96 0.37 -17.83
CA ALA A 33 18.05 1.30 -18.09
C ALA A 33 19.05 1.29 -16.93
N ALA A 34 20.32 1.50 -17.24
CA ALA A 34 21.40 1.47 -16.25
C ALA A 34 21.66 2.86 -15.65
N PHE A 35 20.65 3.43 -14.98
CA PHE A 35 20.81 4.70 -14.27
C PHE A 35 21.61 4.50 -12.97
N VAL A 36 22.68 5.26 -12.78
CA VAL A 36 23.53 5.18 -11.57
C VAL A 36 22.70 5.47 -10.30
N VAL A 37 21.81 6.45 -10.36
CA VAL A 37 20.92 6.86 -9.25
C VAL A 37 19.97 5.75 -8.79
N LEU A 38 19.68 4.75 -9.61
CA LEU A 38 18.79 3.62 -9.30
C LEU A 38 19.53 2.34 -8.86
N LYS A 39 20.87 2.41 -8.71
CA LYS A 39 21.70 1.23 -8.38
C LYS A 39 21.74 0.89 -6.89
N ARG A 40 20.66 1.09 -6.13
CA ARG A 40 20.56 0.64 -4.74
C ARG A 40 20.06 -0.81 -4.70
N PRO A 41 20.87 -1.77 -4.18
CA PRO A 41 20.49 -3.19 -4.20
C PRO A 41 19.40 -3.53 -3.17
N ASP A 42 19.22 -2.69 -2.19
CA ASP A 42 18.35 -2.88 -1.02
C ASP A 42 16.97 -2.18 -1.12
N VAL A 43 16.79 -1.33 -2.15
CA VAL A 43 15.54 -0.56 -2.34
C VAL A 43 15.05 -0.69 -3.78
N PRO A 44 13.78 -1.09 -4.01
CA PRO A 44 13.18 -1.02 -5.35
C PRO A 44 13.17 0.43 -5.84
N SER A 45 13.74 0.67 -7.02
CA SER A 45 13.92 2.01 -7.55
C SER A 45 13.46 2.09 -9.00
N ILE A 46 12.67 3.12 -9.33
CA ILE A 46 12.17 3.38 -10.68
C ILE A 46 12.34 4.85 -11.03
N LEU A 47 12.47 5.14 -12.32
CA LEU A 47 12.34 6.48 -12.88
C LEU A 47 11.00 6.58 -13.59
N ILE A 48 10.26 7.66 -13.32
CA ILE A 48 8.97 7.93 -13.95
C ILE A 48 9.11 9.20 -14.79
N GLU A 49 8.93 9.05 -16.09
CA GLU A 49 8.90 10.16 -17.03
C GLU A 49 7.44 10.54 -17.28
N ALA A 50 7.00 11.66 -16.71
CA ALA A 50 5.61 12.09 -16.73
C ALA A 50 5.16 12.67 -18.09
N GLY A 51 6.09 13.00 -18.98
CA GLY A 51 5.85 13.53 -20.32
C GLY A 51 7.04 14.29 -20.87
N PHE A 52 6.97 14.69 -22.13
CA PHE A 52 7.99 15.45 -22.82
C PHE A 52 7.65 16.93 -22.87
N ILE A 53 8.46 17.78 -22.24
CA ILE A 53 8.27 19.24 -22.26
C ILE A 53 8.52 19.85 -23.65
N SER A 54 9.24 19.14 -24.53
CA SER A 54 9.39 19.50 -25.93
C SER A 54 8.10 19.34 -26.75
N ASN A 55 7.12 18.57 -26.24
CA ASN A 55 5.80 18.49 -26.83
C ASN A 55 4.88 19.56 -26.22
N PRO A 56 4.42 20.58 -26.98
CA PRO A 56 3.64 21.67 -26.41
C PRO A 56 2.31 21.24 -25.76
N ARG A 57 1.71 20.13 -26.20
CA ARG A 57 0.48 19.59 -25.60
C ARG A 57 0.77 18.96 -24.23
N GLU A 58 1.83 18.19 -24.13
CA GLU A 58 2.24 17.56 -22.87
C GLU A 58 2.75 18.59 -21.88
N ALA A 59 3.57 19.55 -22.32
CA ALA A 59 4.04 20.66 -21.50
C ALA A 59 2.86 21.42 -20.86
N ARG A 60 1.82 21.76 -21.64
CA ARG A 60 0.62 22.40 -21.11
C ARG A 60 -0.13 21.54 -20.10
N ARG A 61 -0.24 20.21 -20.34
CA ARG A 61 -0.90 19.30 -19.40
C ARG A 61 -0.13 19.18 -18.10
N LEU A 62 1.20 19.14 -18.16
CA LEU A 62 2.05 19.04 -16.96
C LEU A 62 1.96 20.28 -16.05
N THR A 63 1.53 21.43 -16.56
CA THR A 63 1.29 22.65 -15.75
C THR A 63 -0.13 22.71 -15.14
N GLN A 64 -1.03 21.81 -15.51
CA GLN A 64 -2.40 21.78 -14.99
C GLN A 64 -2.47 21.03 -13.65
N PHE A 65 -2.95 21.69 -12.61
CA PHE A 65 -3.07 21.12 -11.27
C PHE A 65 -3.86 19.80 -11.23
N GLU A 66 -5.00 19.76 -11.93
CA GLU A 66 -5.82 18.55 -11.99
C GLU A 66 -5.08 17.36 -12.63
N HIS A 67 -4.25 17.61 -13.65
CA HIS A 67 -3.45 16.56 -14.28
C HIS A 67 -2.32 16.10 -13.36
N GLN A 68 -1.65 17.03 -12.68
CA GLN A 68 -0.62 16.70 -11.68
C GLN A 68 -1.19 15.85 -10.55
N GLU A 69 -2.39 16.21 -10.05
CA GLU A 69 -3.06 15.46 -9.00
C GLU A 69 -3.41 14.02 -9.45
N LYS A 70 -3.96 13.87 -10.67
CA LYS A 70 -4.26 12.55 -11.24
C LYS A 70 -3.00 11.69 -11.37
N LEU A 71 -1.90 12.25 -11.87
CA LEU A 71 -0.62 11.54 -11.99
C LEU A 71 -0.08 11.13 -10.62
N SER A 72 -0.08 12.07 -9.66
CA SER A 72 0.42 11.81 -8.30
C SER A 72 -0.36 10.72 -7.60
N ARG A 73 -1.69 10.72 -7.71
CA ARG A 73 -2.56 9.67 -7.16
C ARG A 73 -2.28 8.32 -7.82
N ALA A 74 -2.17 8.28 -9.15
CA ALA A 74 -1.88 7.04 -9.88
C ALA A 74 -0.52 6.45 -9.49
N ILE A 75 0.51 7.29 -9.29
CA ILE A 75 1.82 6.86 -8.81
C ILE A 75 1.69 6.29 -7.39
N ALA A 76 1.03 7.00 -6.48
CA ALA A 76 0.82 6.56 -5.10
C ALA A 76 0.07 5.22 -5.04
N ASP A 77 -1.00 5.07 -5.82
CA ASP A 77 -1.79 3.84 -5.90
C ASP A 77 -0.95 2.66 -6.41
N GLY A 78 -0.11 2.89 -7.42
CA GLY A 78 0.80 1.86 -7.94
C GLY A 78 1.84 1.41 -6.92
N VAL A 79 2.45 2.35 -6.20
CA VAL A 79 3.41 2.08 -5.12
C VAL A 79 2.72 1.34 -3.97
N GLU A 80 1.53 1.78 -3.56
CA GLU A 80 0.77 1.12 -2.52
C GLU A 80 0.43 -0.33 -2.87
N LYS A 81 -0.05 -0.59 -4.09
CA LYS A 81 -0.35 -1.94 -4.58
C LYS A 81 0.87 -2.84 -4.57
N PHE A 82 2.02 -2.31 -4.98
CA PHE A 82 3.28 -3.06 -4.93
C PHE A 82 3.62 -3.48 -3.49
N PHE A 83 3.61 -2.54 -2.53
CA PHE A 83 3.95 -2.85 -1.14
C PHE A 83 2.91 -3.71 -0.43
N ARG A 84 1.63 -3.66 -0.83
CA ARG A 84 0.62 -4.60 -0.34
C ARG A 84 0.90 -6.04 -0.74
N GLN A 85 1.37 -6.26 -1.97
CA GLN A 85 1.73 -7.59 -2.45
C GLN A 85 3.12 -8.04 -1.98
N ASN A 86 4.02 -7.08 -1.70
CA ASN A 86 5.41 -7.32 -1.31
C ASN A 86 5.74 -6.55 -0.01
N PRO A 87 5.02 -6.81 1.10
CA PRO A 87 5.23 -6.05 2.33
C PRO A 87 6.64 -6.31 2.88
N PRO A 88 7.42 -5.26 3.18
CA PRO A 88 8.75 -5.44 3.75
C PRO A 88 8.68 -6.16 5.10
N ILE A 89 9.73 -6.95 5.41
CA ILE A 89 9.83 -7.66 6.68
C ILE A 89 9.84 -6.65 7.82
N ASN A 90 9.15 -6.94 8.92
CA ASN A 90 9.04 -6.11 10.13
C ASN A 90 8.33 -4.75 9.93
N THR A 91 7.47 -4.62 8.93
CA THR A 91 6.60 -3.45 8.78
C THR A 91 5.17 -3.73 9.23
N LEU A 92 4.47 -2.66 9.65
CA LEU A 92 3.03 -2.74 9.98
C LEU A 92 2.21 -3.22 8.78
N LEU A 93 2.65 -2.93 7.56
CA LEU A 93 1.98 -3.34 6.34
C LEU A 93 1.94 -4.87 6.18
N ARG A 94 3.01 -5.58 6.58
CA ARG A 94 3.07 -7.04 6.56
C ARG A 94 2.07 -7.67 7.52
N HIS A 95 1.82 -7.01 8.65
CA HIS A 95 0.89 -7.48 9.67
C HIS A 95 -0.53 -6.91 9.52
N ALA A 96 -0.73 -5.97 8.59
CA ALA A 96 -2.02 -5.32 8.37
C ALA A 96 -3.10 -6.30 7.87
N ASP A 97 -2.71 -7.31 7.09
CA ASP A 97 -3.64 -8.32 6.54
C ASP A 97 -3.67 -9.62 7.38
N GLU A 98 -2.86 -9.71 8.45
CA GLU A 98 -2.86 -10.87 9.32
C GLU A 98 -3.95 -10.78 10.39
N THR A 99 -4.79 -11.81 10.45
CA THR A 99 -5.69 -12.03 11.55
C THR A 99 -4.90 -12.41 12.80
N LYS A 100 -4.94 -11.59 13.85
CA LYS A 100 -4.24 -11.86 15.12
C LYS A 100 -5.17 -12.56 16.11
N LYS A 101 -4.63 -13.43 16.93
CA LYS A 101 -5.34 -13.95 18.11
C LYS A 101 -4.89 -13.16 19.33
N TYR A 102 -5.85 -12.68 20.11
CA TYR A 102 -5.60 -11.96 21.36
C TYR A 102 -6.30 -12.66 22.53
N LEU A 103 -5.56 -12.97 23.58
CA LEU A 103 -6.11 -13.55 24.80
C LEU A 103 -6.51 -12.41 25.75
N VAL A 104 -7.80 -12.35 26.09
CA VAL A 104 -8.35 -11.32 26.98
C VAL A 104 -7.78 -11.48 28.39
N VAL A 105 -7.23 -10.41 28.94
CA VAL A 105 -6.71 -10.35 30.30
C VAL A 105 -7.63 -9.52 31.20
N ARG A 106 -7.41 -9.60 32.52
CA ARG A 106 -8.21 -8.84 33.51
C ARG A 106 -8.06 -7.33 33.25
N GLY A 107 -9.18 -6.65 33.14
CA GLY A 107 -9.27 -5.21 32.89
C GLY A 107 -9.48 -4.85 31.43
N ASP A 108 -9.36 -5.79 30.49
CA ASP A 108 -9.61 -5.50 29.07
C ASP A 108 -11.08 -5.20 28.78
N THR A 109 -11.30 -4.24 27.90
CA THR A 109 -12.57 -3.98 27.23
C THR A 109 -12.41 -4.06 25.71
N LEU A 110 -13.52 -4.34 25.00
CA LEU A 110 -13.48 -4.32 23.53
C LEU A 110 -13.06 -2.97 22.96
N SER A 111 -13.33 -1.87 23.66
CA SER A 111 -12.96 -0.52 23.23
C SER A 111 -11.46 -0.31 23.32
N GLU A 112 -10.82 -0.75 24.42
CA GLU A 112 -9.36 -0.65 24.58
C GLU A 112 -8.61 -1.56 23.61
N ILE A 113 -9.12 -2.80 23.41
CA ILE A 113 -8.57 -3.73 22.43
C ILE A 113 -8.70 -3.14 21.02
N SER A 114 -9.86 -2.56 20.70
CA SER A 114 -10.11 -1.85 19.43
C SER A 114 -9.09 -0.73 19.19
N ALA A 115 -8.87 0.13 20.18
CA ALA A 115 -7.91 1.23 20.10
C ALA A 115 -6.46 0.70 19.94
N ARG A 116 -6.09 -0.31 20.74
CA ARG A 116 -4.74 -0.92 20.70
C ARG A 116 -4.38 -1.52 19.35
N PHE A 117 -5.35 -2.16 18.67
CA PHE A 117 -5.12 -2.83 17.39
C PHE A 117 -5.54 -2.01 16.17
N GLY A 118 -6.07 -0.80 16.36
CA GLY A 118 -6.51 0.07 15.25
C GLY A 118 -7.67 -0.50 14.44
N VAL A 119 -8.54 -1.32 15.06
CA VAL A 119 -9.69 -1.95 14.41
C VAL A 119 -10.97 -1.55 15.14
N SER A 120 -12.09 -1.42 14.43
CA SER A 120 -13.34 -1.03 15.09
C SER A 120 -13.90 -2.15 16.00
N VAL A 121 -14.56 -1.79 17.10
CA VAL A 121 -15.27 -2.72 17.97
C VAL A 121 -16.26 -3.60 17.18
N ARG A 122 -16.93 -3.00 16.18
CA ARG A 122 -17.84 -3.71 15.28
C ARG A 122 -17.12 -4.79 14.47
N ALA A 123 -15.90 -4.54 14.00
CA ALA A 123 -15.11 -5.50 13.25
C ALA A 123 -14.67 -6.66 14.14
N ILE A 124 -14.21 -6.38 15.37
CA ILE A 124 -13.86 -7.42 16.36
C ILE A 124 -15.08 -8.28 16.68
N ARG A 125 -16.23 -7.66 16.99
CA ARG A 125 -17.49 -8.39 17.27
C ARG A 125 -17.88 -9.31 16.13
N ARG A 126 -17.85 -8.82 14.89
CA ARG A 126 -18.19 -9.61 13.69
C ARG A 126 -17.25 -10.81 13.51
N ALA A 127 -15.95 -10.59 13.66
CA ALA A 127 -14.94 -11.65 13.50
C ALA A 127 -15.08 -12.76 14.56
N ASN A 128 -15.60 -12.41 15.74
CA ASN A 128 -15.77 -13.32 16.88
C ASN A 128 -17.24 -13.76 17.12
N LYS A 129 -18.16 -13.39 16.25
CA LYS A 129 -19.61 -13.69 16.38
C LYS A 129 -20.20 -13.25 17.74
N LEU A 130 -19.72 -12.09 18.25
CA LEU A 130 -20.19 -11.55 19.53
C LEU A 130 -21.50 -10.75 19.34
N ASN A 131 -22.51 -11.07 20.11
CA ASN A 131 -23.80 -10.37 20.07
C ASN A 131 -23.77 -9.01 20.80
N ASN A 132 -22.87 -8.86 21.77
CA ASN A 132 -22.69 -7.65 22.57
C ASN A 132 -21.20 -7.34 22.79
N ASN A 133 -20.88 -6.35 23.65
CA ASN A 133 -19.50 -5.95 23.94
C ASN A 133 -18.87 -6.72 25.11
N THR A 134 -19.55 -7.73 25.64
CA THR A 134 -19.07 -8.48 26.80
C THR A 134 -18.01 -9.49 26.36
N ILE A 135 -16.85 -9.45 27.00
CA ILE A 135 -15.75 -10.40 26.85
C ILE A 135 -15.37 -10.96 28.20
N ARG A 136 -14.71 -12.12 28.24
CA ARG A 136 -14.31 -12.81 29.46
C ARG A 136 -12.80 -12.96 29.51
N VAL A 137 -12.21 -12.85 30.70
CA VAL A 137 -10.81 -13.17 30.93
C VAL A 137 -10.53 -14.59 30.47
N GLY A 138 -9.42 -14.78 29.72
CA GLY A 138 -9.07 -16.06 29.10
C GLY A 138 -9.78 -16.34 27.77
N GLN A 139 -10.68 -15.46 27.31
CA GLN A 139 -11.29 -15.61 26.00
C GLN A 139 -10.29 -15.28 24.88
N SER A 140 -10.16 -16.16 23.87
CA SER A 140 -9.37 -15.88 22.69
C SER A 140 -10.20 -15.10 21.68
N LEU A 141 -9.78 -13.90 21.34
CA LEU A 141 -10.39 -13.06 20.32
C LEU A 141 -9.62 -13.09 19.02
N ILE A 142 -10.33 -13.21 17.94
CA ILE A 142 -9.83 -12.97 16.58
C ILE A 142 -9.85 -11.47 16.33
N ILE A 143 -8.69 -10.88 16.13
CA ILE A 143 -8.55 -9.46 15.74
C ILE A 143 -8.41 -9.44 14.22
N PRO A 144 -9.41 -8.92 13.51
CA PRO A 144 -9.34 -8.84 12.05
C PRO A 144 -8.28 -7.83 11.63
N PRO A 145 -7.81 -7.87 10.38
CA PRO A 145 -6.93 -6.84 9.83
C PRO A 145 -7.59 -5.46 9.89
N MET A 146 -6.77 -4.41 9.93
CA MET A 146 -7.26 -3.03 9.88
C MET A 146 -8.07 -2.82 8.60
N SER A 147 -9.40 -2.65 8.73
CA SER A 147 -10.23 -2.21 7.62
C SER A 147 -10.11 -0.71 7.46
N ARG A 148 -9.88 -0.27 6.25
CA ARG A 148 -10.00 1.14 5.85
C ARG A 148 -11.44 1.62 5.84
#